data_f15092265e3d7f9fee9de6d3b663aee4
#
_entry.id   f15092265e3d7f9fee9de6d3b663aee4
#
_cell.length_a   1.000
_cell.length_b   1.000
_cell.length_c   1.000
_cell.angle_alpha   90.00
_cell.angle_beta   90.00
_cell.angle_gamma   90.00
#
_symmetry.space_group_name_H-M   'P 1'
#
loop_
_entity.id
_entity.type
_entity.pdbx_description
1 polymer ?
#
loop_
_entity_poly.entity_id
_entity_poly.type
_entity_poly.pdbx_seq_one_letter_code
_entity_poly.pdbx_strand_id
1 'polypeptide(L)'
;MAGQGTLGLEIMEDLPGTTDIMLSIGGGGFGGGVSTAVKAMKPGVRIWGVETVGADAMSQALKVGHPVELAAITSIAKTLGAPSVSSRTLALAQEYLEDVIVIPDEEAVQALKFILERLKILTEPAASCTLAAALRLRDQFSSNNNLVLIFCGGNLSLADLCKYVSNSRA
;
A
#
# COMPACT_ATOMS: atom_id res chain seq x y z
N MET A 1 -15.61 2.81 -2.06
CA MET A 1 -14.69 2.99 -3.20
C MET A 1 -14.80 4.39 -3.81
N ALA A 2 -15.96 4.90 -4.19
CA ALA A 2 -16.05 6.23 -4.83
C ALA A 2 -15.37 7.35 -4.02
N GLY A 3 -15.62 7.43 -2.70
CA GLY A 3 -14.97 8.42 -1.84
C GLY A 3 -13.44 8.31 -1.78
N GLN A 4 -12.84 7.13 -1.93
CA GLN A 4 -11.40 6.96 -2.00
C GLN A 4 -10.82 7.37 -3.36
N GLY A 5 -11.64 7.40 -4.40
CA GLY A 5 -11.25 7.88 -5.73
C GLY A 5 -10.89 9.37 -5.74
N THR A 6 -11.43 10.18 -4.82
CA THR A 6 -11.10 11.61 -4.73
C THR A 6 -9.61 11.85 -4.53
N LEU A 7 -8.93 11.00 -3.75
CA LEU A 7 -7.47 11.07 -3.60
C LEU A 7 -6.75 10.87 -4.95
N GLY A 8 -7.25 9.94 -5.78
CA GLY A 8 -6.70 9.75 -7.12
C GLY A 8 -6.84 10.99 -8.00
N LEU A 9 -7.98 11.69 -7.91
CA LEU A 9 -8.20 12.96 -8.62
C LEU A 9 -7.24 14.03 -8.13
N GLU A 10 -7.12 14.24 -6.80
CA GLU A 10 -6.20 15.21 -6.19
C GLU A 10 -4.74 14.96 -6.60
N ILE A 11 -4.28 13.68 -6.59
CA ILE A 11 -2.92 13.35 -7.04
C ILE A 11 -2.70 13.74 -8.50
N MET A 12 -3.67 13.49 -9.38
CA MET A 12 -3.53 13.79 -10.79
C MET A 12 -3.61 15.29 -11.08
N GLU A 13 -4.35 16.06 -10.27
CA GLU A 13 -4.42 17.52 -10.35
C GLU A 13 -3.13 18.16 -9.85
N ASP A 14 -2.63 17.75 -8.68
CA ASP A 14 -1.46 18.34 -8.04
C ASP A 14 -0.14 17.92 -8.71
N LEU A 15 -0.09 16.67 -9.21
CA LEU A 15 1.11 16.06 -9.78
C LEU A 15 0.83 15.45 -11.16
N PRO A 16 0.53 16.24 -12.19
CA PRO A 16 0.15 15.72 -13.52
C PRO A 16 1.28 14.92 -14.20
N GLY A 17 2.53 15.11 -13.73
CA GLY A 17 3.69 14.34 -14.18
C GLY A 17 3.81 12.93 -13.58
N THR A 18 2.92 12.51 -12.69
CA THR A 18 2.97 11.18 -12.04
C THR A 18 3.03 10.06 -13.07
N THR A 19 3.97 9.14 -12.88
CA THR A 19 4.13 7.92 -13.69
C THR A 19 3.77 6.66 -12.91
N ASP A 20 3.94 6.70 -11.60
CA ASP A 20 3.76 5.55 -10.72
C ASP A 20 3.08 5.98 -9.42
N ILE A 21 2.19 5.16 -8.91
CA ILE A 21 1.56 5.32 -7.60
C ILE A 21 1.70 4.01 -6.83
N MET A 22 2.14 4.10 -5.59
CA MET A 22 2.23 2.97 -4.69
C MET A 22 1.31 3.18 -3.49
N LEU A 23 0.42 2.24 -3.24
CA LEU A 23 -0.60 2.31 -2.21
C LEU A 23 -0.77 0.98 -1.48
N SER A 24 -1.12 1.02 -0.22
CA SER A 24 -1.38 -0.17 0.58
C SER A 24 -2.78 -0.75 0.31
N ILE A 25 -2.88 -2.07 0.40
CA ILE A 25 -4.10 -2.82 0.14
C ILE A 25 -4.48 -3.67 1.36
N GLY A 26 -5.70 -3.48 1.85
CA GLY A 26 -6.39 -4.44 2.70
C GLY A 26 -7.49 -5.13 1.90
N GLY A 27 -8.76 -4.85 2.17
CA GLY A 27 -9.90 -5.40 1.39
C GLY A 27 -10.03 -4.88 -0.04
N GLY A 28 -9.12 -4.03 -0.52
CA GLY A 28 -9.04 -3.52 -1.89
C GLY A 28 -9.95 -2.33 -2.20
N GLY A 29 -10.76 -1.86 -1.25
CA GLY A 29 -11.69 -0.73 -1.49
C GLY A 29 -10.98 0.59 -1.76
N PHE A 30 -9.87 0.87 -1.03
CA PHE A 30 -9.03 2.04 -1.20
C PHE A 30 -8.31 1.99 -2.55
N GLY A 31 -7.55 0.93 -2.79
CA GLY A 31 -6.83 0.73 -4.04
C GLY A 31 -7.73 0.75 -5.28
N GLY A 32 -8.89 0.07 -5.22
CA GLY A 32 -9.86 0.07 -6.30
C GLY A 32 -10.47 1.45 -6.58
N GLY A 33 -10.69 2.29 -5.56
CA GLY A 33 -11.17 3.66 -5.73
C GLY A 33 -10.13 4.56 -6.40
N VAL A 34 -8.90 4.57 -5.84
CA VAL A 34 -7.80 5.39 -6.37
C VAL A 34 -7.45 4.97 -7.81
N SER A 35 -7.30 3.65 -8.05
CA SER A 35 -6.92 3.15 -9.37
C SER A 35 -7.96 3.46 -10.43
N THR A 36 -9.25 3.32 -10.13
CA THR A 36 -10.33 3.68 -11.06
C THR A 36 -10.24 5.16 -11.47
N ALA A 37 -10.06 6.07 -10.50
CA ALA A 37 -9.97 7.50 -10.78
C ALA A 37 -8.72 7.85 -11.60
N VAL A 38 -7.56 7.34 -11.19
CA VAL A 38 -6.28 7.60 -11.86
C VAL A 38 -6.29 7.06 -13.29
N LYS A 39 -6.72 5.82 -13.48
CA LYS A 39 -6.76 5.18 -14.82
C LYS A 39 -7.76 5.86 -15.77
N ALA A 40 -8.84 6.43 -15.24
CA ALA A 40 -9.76 7.24 -16.03
C ALA A 40 -9.13 8.56 -16.54
N MET A 41 -8.25 9.18 -15.75
CA MET A 41 -7.58 10.44 -16.13
C MET A 41 -6.31 10.19 -16.94
N LYS A 42 -5.51 9.19 -16.55
CA LYS A 42 -4.20 8.90 -17.16
C LYS A 42 -3.94 7.39 -17.17
N PRO A 43 -4.42 6.66 -18.19
CA PRO A 43 -4.32 5.19 -18.26
C PRO A 43 -2.90 4.63 -18.15
N GLY A 44 -1.89 5.40 -18.55
CA GLY A 44 -0.47 4.99 -18.53
C GLY A 44 0.19 5.01 -17.15
N VAL A 45 -0.44 5.54 -16.10
CA VAL A 45 0.12 5.51 -14.73
C VAL A 45 0.14 4.07 -14.22
N ARG A 46 1.29 3.57 -13.78
CA ARG A 46 1.39 2.27 -13.13
C ARG A 46 0.97 2.38 -11.67
N ILE A 47 0.19 1.43 -11.20
CA ILE A 47 -0.32 1.42 -9.82
C ILE A 47 0.11 0.13 -9.15
N TRP A 48 0.86 0.27 -8.08
CA TRP A 48 1.47 -0.81 -7.31
C TRP A 48 0.71 -0.98 -5.99
N GLY A 49 0.18 -2.17 -5.76
CA GLY A 49 -0.40 -2.54 -4.49
C GLY A 49 0.66 -3.00 -3.49
N VAL A 50 0.45 -2.76 -2.20
CA VAL A 50 1.35 -3.25 -1.15
C VAL A 50 0.53 -3.87 -0.04
N GLU A 51 0.89 -5.08 0.35
CA GLU A 51 0.38 -5.81 1.49
C GLU A 51 1.52 -6.21 2.43
N THR A 52 1.18 -6.72 3.60
CA THR A 52 2.16 -7.27 4.54
C THR A 52 1.96 -8.76 4.72
N VAL A 53 3.04 -9.49 5.00
CA VAL A 53 2.98 -10.93 5.28
C VAL A 53 1.98 -11.20 6.41
N GLY A 54 1.02 -12.09 6.18
CA GLY A 54 -0.05 -12.40 7.12
C GLY A 54 -1.24 -11.43 7.11
N ALA A 55 -1.25 -10.47 6.16
CA ALA A 55 -2.39 -9.64 5.79
C ALA A 55 -2.39 -9.43 4.26
N ASP A 56 -2.26 -10.51 3.50
CA ASP A 56 -1.96 -10.55 2.07
C ASP A 56 -3.07 -11.23 1.24
N ALA A 57 -4.33 -10.96 1.62
CA ALA A 57 -5.51 -11.57 1.00
C ALA A 57 -5.64 -11.25 -0.51
N MET A 58 -5.28 -10.03 -0.94
CA MET A 58 -5.34 -9.65 -2.35
C MET A 58 -4.28 -10.38 -3.17
N SER A 59 -3.05 -10.45 -2.69
CA SER A 59 -1.96 -11.18 -3.36
C SER A 59 -2.30 -12.66 -3.54
N GLN A 60 -2.87 -13.30 -2.48
CA GLN A 60 -3.30 -14.69 -2.57
C GLN A 60 -4.47 -14.85 -3.56
N ALA A 61 -5.46 -13.96 -3.52
CA ALA A 61 -6.60 -13.99 -4.43
C ALA A 61 -6.20 -13.79 -5.91
N LEU A 62 -5.24 -12.90 -6.18
CA LEU A 62 -4.70 -12.68 -7.53
C LEU A 62 -4.02 -13.95 -8.07
N LYS A 63 -3.26 -14.66 -7.24
CA LYS A 63 -2.58 -15.92 -7.63
C LYS A 63 -3.52 -17.03 -8.04
N VAL A 64 -4.69 -17.14 -7.36
CA VAL A 64 -5.66 -18.22 -7.61
C VAL A 64 -6.82 -17.78 -8.51
N GLY A 65 -6.98 -16.46 -8.74
CA GLY A 65 -8.00 -15.90 -9.62
C GLY A 65 -9.40 -15.76 -8.98
N HIS A 66 -9.55 -16.01 -7.69
CA HIS A 66 -10.81 -15.84 -6.94
C HIS A 66 -10.53 -15.40 -5.49
N PRO A 67 -11.51 -14.77 -4.80
CA PRO A 67 -11.36 -14.43 -3.40
C PRO A 67 -10.95 -15.63 -2.55
N VAL A 68 -9.99 -15.42 -1.65
CA VAL A 68 -9.55 -16.38 -0.64
C VAL A 68 -9.85 -15.84 0.74
N GLU A 69 -9.95 -16.71 1.73
CA GLU A 69 -10.11 -16.33 3.13
C GLU A 69 -8.84 -16.71 3.89
N LEU A 70 -8.21 -15.72 4.51
CA LEU A 70 -7.05 -15.94 5.37
C LEU A 70 -7.49 -16.61 6.67
N ALA A 71 -6.79 -17.66 7.09
CA ALA A 71 -7.09 -18.37 8.34
C ALA A 71 -6.94 -17.47 9.58
N ALA A 72 -6.02 -16.49 9.52
CA ALA A 72 -5.79 -15.50 10.57
C ALA A 72 -5.06 -14.29 9.99
N ILE A 73 -5.25 -13.14 10.62
CA ILE A 73 -4.42 -11.94 10.36
C ILE A 73 -3.30 -11.93 11.39
N THR A 74 -2.07 -12.11 10.95
CA THR A 74 -0.89 -12.20 11.82
C THR A 74 0.02 -10.98 11.75
N SER A 75 -0.12 -10.14 10.71
CA SER A 75 0.63 -8.90 10.56
C SER A 75 0.32 -7.86 11.64
N ILE A 76 1.31 -7.06 11.99
CA ILE A 76 1.15 -5.88 12.85
C ILE A 76 0.46 -4.71 12.12
N ALA A 77 0.38 -4.74 10.80
CA ALA A 77 -0.32 -3.75 9.99
C ALA A 77 -1.84 -3.96 10.07
N LYS A 78 -2.41 -3.73 11.26
CA LYS A 78 -3.79 -4.08 11.63
C LYS A 78 -4.84 -3.51 10.67
N THR A 79 -4.59 -2.33 10.12
CA THR A 79 -5.52 -1.67 9.18
C THR A 79 -5.52 -2.27 7.78
N LEU A 80 -4.56 -3.13 7.44
CA LEU A 80 -4.58 -4.00 6.25
C LEU A 80 -5.29 -5.34 6.50
N GLY A 81 -5.65 -5.64 7.74
CA GLY A 81 -6.17 -6.94 8.18
C GLY A 81 -7.58 -7.25 7.68
N ALA A 82 -7.79 -7.31 6.38
CA ALA A 82 -9.00 -7.85 5.78
C ALA A 82 -8.85 -9.37 5.62
N PRO A 83 -9.76 -10.19 6.18
CA PRO A 83 -9.65 -11.64 6.06
C PRO A 83 -9.85 -12.13 4.63
N SER A 84 -10.54 -11.37 3.80
CA SER A 84 -10.79 -11.68 2.40
C SER A 84 -10.99 -10.40 1.60
N VAL A 85 -10.89 -10.50 0.28
CA VAL A 85 -11.26 -9.46 -0.68
C VAL A 85 -12.60 -9.81 -1.34
N SER A 86 -13.33 -8.80 -1.85
CA SER A 86 -14.53 -9.06 -2.64
C SER A 86 -14.18 -9.38 -4.09
N SER A 87 -15.07 -10.11 -4.79
CA SER A 87 -14.90 -10.35 -6.24
C SER A 87 -14.76 -9.04 -7.03
N ARG A 88 -15.44 -7.97 -6.58
CA ARG A 88 -15.34 -6.66 -7.21
C ARG A 88 -13.98 -6.00 -7.03
N THR A 89 -13.42 -6.03 -5.81
CA THR A 89 -12.10 -5.45 -5.56
C THR A 89 -10.99 -6.26 -6.18
N LEU A 90 -11.14 -7.58 -6.26
CA LEU A 90 -10.23 -8.45 -7.00
C LEU A 90 -10.24 -8.12 -8.51
N ALA A 91 -11.42 -7.99 -9.11
CA ALA A 91 -11.52 -7.63 -10.53
C ALA A 91 -10.85 -6.29 -10.86
N LEU A 92 -11.03 -5.27 -9.99
CA LEU A 92 -10.36 -3.97 -10.14
C LEU A 92 -8.83 -4.09 -9.97
N ALA A 93 -8.37 -4.94 -9.06
CA ALA A 93 -6.94 -5.19 -8.89
C ALA A 93 -6.34 -5.89 -10.13
N GLN A 94 -7.03 -6.88 -10.69
CA GLN A 94 -6.64 -7.57 -11.92
C GLN A 94 -6.60 -6.64 -13.14
N GLU A 95 -7.48 -5.63 -13.19
CA GLU A 95 -7.58 -4.70 -14.31
C GLU A 95 -6.55 -3.57 -14.23
N TYR A 96 -6.29 -3.05 -13.02
CA TYR A 96 -5.61 -1.76 -12.85
C TYR A 96 -4.24 -1.83 -12.18
N LEU A 97 -3.97 -2.86 -11.37
CA LEU A 97 -2.67 -2.93 -10.68
C LEU A 97 -1.60 -3.57 -11.56
N GLU A 98 -0.42 -3.02 -11.50
CA GLU A 98 0.79 -3.59 -12.12
C GLU A 98 1.20 -4.87 -11.40
N ASP A 99 1.25 -4.81 -10.06
CA ASP A 99 1.55 -5.94 -9.18
C ASP A 99 1.10 -5.63 -7.75
N VAL A 100 1.13 -6.64 -6.87
CA VAL A 100 0.93 -6.51 -5.43
C VAL A 100 2.14 -7.08 -4.69
N ILE A 101 2.90 -6.19 -4.05
CA ILE A 101 4.12 -6.53 -3.34
C ILE A 101 3.81 -6.84 -1.87
N VAL A 102 4.23 -8.01 -1.42
CA VAL A 102 4.05 -8.42 -0.01
C VAL A 102 5.34 -8.15 0.77
N ILE A 103 5.25 -7.31 1.80
CA ILE A 103 6.36 -6.82 2.62
C ILE A 103 6.31 -7.47 4.01
N PRO A 104 7.43 -7.98 4.57
CA PRO A 104 7.50 -8.37 5.97
C PRO A 104 7.25 -7.18 6.91
N ASP A 105 6.68 -7.46 8.08
CA ASP A 105 6.40 -6.46 9.10
C ASP A 105 7.65 -5.68 9.52
N GLU A 106 8.81 -6.34 9.57
CA GLU A 106 10.09 -5.73 9.94
C GLU A 106 10.49 -4.62 8.96
N GLU A 107 10.29 -4.82 7.66
CA GLU A 107 10.61 -3.81 6.65
C GLU A 107 9.63 -2.63 6.71
N ALA A 108 8.34 -2.89 6.97
CA ALA A 108 7.36 -1.84 7.20
C ALA A 108 7.72 -0.98 8.43
N VAL A 109 8.23 -1.61 9.50
CA VAL A 109 8.73 -0.91 10.70
C VAL A 109 9.98 -0.09 10.39
N GLN A 110 10.94 -0.61 9.63
CA GLN A 110 12.12 0.17 9.23
C GLN A 110 11.74 1.40 8.40
N ALA A 111 10.81 1.22 7.46
CA ALA A 111 10.27 2.33 6.67
C ALA A 111 9.54 3.36 7.56
N LEU A 112 8.75 2.92 8.55
CA LEU A 112 8.11 3.80 9.53
C LEU A 112 9.12 4.66 10.28
N LYS A 113 10.20 4.05 10.77
CA LYS A 113 11.28 4.77 11.46
C LYS A 113 11.93 5.81 10.55
N PHE A 114 12.25 5.41 9.32
CA PHE A 114 12.83 6.32 8.33
C PHE A 114 11.91 7.53 8.08
N ILE A 115 10.61 7.29 7.86
CA ILE A 115 9.63 8.37 7.64
C ILE A 115 9.58 9.30 8.86
N LEU A 116 9.47 8.74 10.07
CA LEU A 116 9.42 9.52 11.31
C LEU A 116 10.69 10.36 11.50
N GLU A 117 11.86 9.77 11.30
CA GLU A 117 13.15 10.44 11.53
C GLU A 117 13.50 11.48 10.45
N ARG A 118 13.14 11.23 9.19
CA ARG A 118 13.52 12.09 8.07
C ARG A 118 12.45 13.10 7.70
N LEU A 119 11.19 12.67 7.65
CA LEU A 119 10.07 13.53 7.24
C LEU A 119 9.32 14.13 8.44
N LYS A 120 9.54 13.63 9.66
CA LYS A 120 8.83 14.06 10.89
C LYS A 120 7.32 13.79 10.82
N ILE A 121 6.93 12.76 10.06
CA ILE A 121 5.55 12.34 9.89
C ILE A 121 5.35 11.02 10.65
N LEU A 122 4.34 10.97 11.52
CA LEU A 122 3.94 9.73 12.17
C LEU A 122 3.02 8.96 11.24
N THR A 123 3.48 7.78 10.81
CA THR A 123 2.69 6.81 10.05
C THR A 123 2.46 5.54 10.86
N GLU A 124 1.56 4.68 10.38
CA GLU A 124 1.41 3.31 10.86
C GLU A 124 2.08 2.30 9.91
N PRO A 125 2.33 1.04 10.33
CA PRO A 125 2.94 0.02 9.47
C PRO A 125 2.21 -0.21 8.14
N ALA A 126 0.88 -0.11 8.16
CA ALA A 126 0.03 -0.21 6.97
C ALA A 126 0.28 0.91 5.93
N ALA A 127 0.77 2.07 6.36
CA ALA A 127 1.11 3.18 5.46
C ALA A 127 2.59 3.12 5.07
N SER A 128 3.49 2.87 6.02
CA SER A 128 4.94 2.85 5.77
C SER A 128 5.39 1.68 4.89
N CYS A 129 4.62 0.59 4.79
CA CYS A 129 4.94 -0.53 3.90
C CYS A 129 5.09 -0.10 2.43
N THR A 130 4.44 0.98 1.99
CA THR A 130 4.61 1.52 0.64
C THR A 130 6.05 2.00 0.39
N LEU A 131 6.69 2.66 1.36
CA LEU A 131 8.09 3.03 1.24
C LEU A 131 8.99 1.78 1.23
N ALA A 132 8.70 0.76 2.04
CA ALA A 132 9.46 -0.49 2.04
C ALA A 132 9.39 -1.17 0.66
N ALA A 133 8.20 -1.23 0.05
CA ALA A 133 8.01 -1.78 -1.29
C ALA A 133 8.75 -0.96 -2.36
N ALA A 134 8.71 0.37 -2.28
CA ALA A 134 9.45 1.25 -3.18
C ALA A 134 10.97 1.01 -3.11
N LEU A 135 11.52 0.80 -1.92
CA LEU A 135 12.92 0.48 -1.72
C LEU A 135 13.30 -0.89 -2.32
N ARG A 136 12.42 -1.88 -2.22
CA ARG A 136 12.62 -3.19 -2.87
C ARG A 136 12.62 -3.09 -4.40
N LEU A 137 11.75 -2.26 -4.94
CA LEU A 137 11.58 -2.09 -6.38
C LEU A 137 12.42 -0.95 -6.96
N ARG A 138 13.36 -0.37 -6.20
CA ARG A 138 14.11 0.83 -6.59
C ARG A 138 14.75 0.71 -7.97
N ASP A 139 15.20 -0.48 -8.35
CA ASP A 139 15.86 -0.72 -9.64
C ASP A 139 14.88 -0.74 -10.83
N GLN A 140 13.56 -0.74 -10.56
CA GLN A 140 12.51 -0.58 -11.57
C GLN A 140 12.17 0.89 -11.86
N PHE A 141 12.70 1.81 -11.06
CA PHE A 141 12.49 3.23 -11.21
C PHE A 141 13.77 3.94 -11.65
N SER A 142 13.62 4.88 -12.56
CA SER A 142 14.69 5.72 -13.09
C SER A 142 14.43 7.19 -12.76
N SER A 143 15.35 8.08 -13.11
CA SER A 143 15.16 9.53 -12.98
C SER A 143 13.96 10.08 -13.79
N ASN A 144 13.42 9.30 -14.73
CA ASN A 144 12.26 9.67 -15.53
C ASN A 144 10.92 9.29 -14.86
N ASN A 145 10.95 8.56 -13.74
CA ASN A 145 9.75 8.18 -13.01
C ASN A 145 9.44 9.20 -11.91
N ASN A 146 8.17 9.58 -11.84
CA ASN A 146 7.60 10.33 -10.74
C ASN A 146 6.72 9.38 -9.93
N LEU A 147 7.29 8.82 -8.87
CA LEU A 147 6.63 7.86 -7.99
C LEU A 147 5.96 8.57 -6.81
N VAL A 148 4.67 8.41 -6.68
CA VAL A 148 3.88 8.86 -5.52
C VAL A 148 3.74 7.70 -4.53
N LEU A 149 4.18 7.92 -3.30
CA LEU A 149 3.96 7.01 -2.18
C LEU A 149 2.82 7.53 -1.32
N ILE A 150 1.77 6.73 -1.14
CA ILE A 150 0.62 7.15 -0.33
C ILE A 150 0.82 6.69 1.11
N PHE A 151 1.01 7.64 2.02
CA PHE A 151 1.00 7.39 3.47
C PHE A 151 -0.41 7.63 4.00
N CYS A 152 -1.25 6.60 3.93
CA CYS A 152 -2.69 6.69 4.10
C CYS A 152 -3.17 6.69 5.55
N GLY A 153 -2.29 6.58 6.55
CA GLY A 153 -2.71 6.56 7.94
C GLY A 153 -1.60 6.67 8.96
N GLY A 154 -2.00 7.07 10.17
CA GLY A 154 -1.16 7.18 11.36
C GLY A 154 -1.88 6.62 12.60
N ASN A 155 -2.73 5.60 12.45
CA ASN A 155 -3.46 4.96 13.55
C ASN A 155 -2.52 4.06 14.39
N LEU A 156 -1.58 4.70 15.07
CA LEU A 156 -0.54 4.07 15.86
C LEU A 156 -0.53 4.64 17.28
N SER A 157 -0.62 3.75 18.27
CA SER A 157 -0.46 4.16 19.67
C SER A 157 1.01 4.45 20.01
N LEU A 158 1.26 5.33 20.97
CA LEU A 158 2.61 5.58 21.47
C LEU A 158 3.26 4.30 22.03
N ALA A 159 2.47 3.43 22.66
CA ALA A 159 2.95 2.15 23.18
C ALA A 159 3.41 1.20 22.06
N ASP A 160 2.64 1.09 20.97
CA ASP A 160 3.04 0.30 19.81
C ASP A 160 4.28 0.90 19.12
N LEU A 161 4.34 2.24 18.99
CA LEU A 161 5.52 2.92 18.44
C LEU A 161 6.78 2.60 19.26
N CYS A 162 6.71 2.73 20.60
CA CYS A 162 7.83 2.40 21.48
C CYS A 162 8.27 0.93 21.33
N LYS A 163 7.32 0.00 21.23
CA LYS A 163 7.58 -1.41 21.00
C LYS A 163 8.31 -1.64 19.67
N TYR A 164 7.84 -1.03 18.59
CA TYR A 164 8.46 -1.18 17.26
C TYR A 164 9.87 -0.56 17.21
N VAL A 165 10.06 0.58 17.87
CA VAL A 165 11.38 1.23 17.93
C VAL A 165 12.38 0.43 18.76
N SER A 166 11.94 -0.18 19.87
CA SER A 166 12.83 -0.93 20.79
C SER A 166 13.27 -2.27 20.24
N ASN A 167 12.41 -3.00 19.55
CA ASN A 167 12.68 -4.36 19.05
C ASN A 167 13.63 -4.42 17.83
N SER A 168 14.08 -3.29 17.31
CA SER A 168 14.96 -3.22 16.14
C SER A 168 16.44 -3.00 16.49
N ARG A 169 16.85 -3.34 17.70
CA ARG A 169 18.25 -3.29 18.17
C ARG A 169 18.91 -4.67 18.16
N ALA A 170 18.54 -5.54 17.24
CA ALA A 170 19.23 -6.81 17.02
C ALA A 170 19.85 -6.83 15.62
#